data_3f078aebcc358d9563f2e1c8e8b71a5e
#
_entry.id   3f078aebcc358d9563f2e1c8e8b71a5e
#
_cell.length_a   1.000
_cell.length_b   1.000
_cell.length_c   1.000
_cell.angle_alpha   90.00
_cell.angle_beta   90.00
_cell.angle_gamma   90.00
#
_symmetry.space_group_name_H-M   'P 1'
#
loop_
_entity.id
_entity.type
_entity.pdbx_description
1 polymer ?
#
loop_
_entity_poly.entity_id
_entity_poly.type
_entity_poly.pdbx_seq_one_letter_code
_entity_poly.pdbx_strand_id
1 'polypeptide(L)'
;MSDPVQPDSGTADALLRAVEDQQSALVELAGTLIACRTDSQSEDNPEFPSEAQRCQQIVAAWLSDLGAEVHRWHEPPHYPVVAARLPGSAAGRTLAFNGHVDVVPVGDASAWTHNPWGGEAASGRLWGRGAADMKGGVACALVAMRAIRESGIGLAGDLWAHIVADEEVVGRSTRHLLSRLPAVDAVLVAEPTALSIMPVEGGLVHFRIEIDGRESHAGNRYMSVHAGGLGGHAGVNAIEKMLRVVTALQALERQWGNLRNHPMLPAGFNTIMPGIIAGGPGGGADGKLNIVSNPGTSPNYCSVEYNLWFLPGESFPAIRDEVESLVWAVSQTDPWLREHPPRFTWKLRDIYFPPAETSPEHPFMQSLVAALEKAGQEPRIEAFTAASELAWYAEVGIPGAIFGPGRIAQAHSPDEYVDLDQLHAACSVMALAAAAWCGVASF
;
A
#
# COMPACT_ATOMS: atom_id res chain seq x y z
N MET A 1 -12.29 13.20 23.66
CA MET A 1 -12.19 14.35 22.74
C MET A 1 -13.60 14.87 22.50
N SER A 2 -13.80 16.20 22.35
CA SER A 2 -15.11 16.76 21.95
C SER A 2 -15.46 16.29 20.54
N ASP A 3 -16.75 16.17 20.20
CA ASP A 3 -17.16 15.82 18.84
C ASP A 3 -16.67 16.87 17.83
N PRO A 4 -16.41 16.50 16.56
CA PRO A 4 -16.05 17.45 15.52
C PRO A 4 -17.21 18.41 15.27
N VAL A 5 -16.88 19.68 15.13
CA VAL A 5 -17.88 20.71 14.85
C VAL A 5 -18.04 20.82 13.34
N GLN A 6 -19.18 20.36 12.83
CA GLN A 6 -19.47 20.46 11.40
C GLN A 6 -19.50 21.93 10.96
N PRO A 7 -18.90 22.30 9.82
CA PRO A 7 -18.98 23.62 9.27
C PRO A 7 -20.45 23.98 9.02
N ASP A 8 -20.83 25.21 9.33
CA ASP A 8 -22.16 25.69 8.99
C ASP A 8 -22.40 25.71 7.48
N SER A 9 -23.66 25.93 7.06
CA SER A 9 -24.02 25.90 5.64
C SER A 9 -23.27 26.97 4.84
N GLY A 10 -23.05 28.15 5.40
CA GLY A 10 -22.33 29.22 4.72
C GLY A 10 -20.87 28.89 4.47
N THR A 11 -20.19 28.31 5.45
CA THR A 11 -18.82 27.81 5.37
C THR A 11 -18.73 26.67 4.36
N ALA A 12 -19.64 25.68 4.42
CA ALA A 12 -19.64 24.56 3.49
C ALA A 12 -19.86 25.03 2.03
N ASP A 13 -20.81 25.94 1.79
CA ASP A 13 -21.07 26.49 0.46
C ASP A 13 -19.88 27.30 -0.08
N ALA A 14 -19.16 28.02 0.79
CA ALA A 14 -17.96 28.76 0.39
C ALA A 14 -16.83 27.81 -0.02
N LEU A 15 -16.61 26.72 0.72
CA LEU A 15 -15.62 25.68 0.36
C LEU A 15 -15.97 24.98 -0.95
N LEU A 16 -17.24 24.60 -1.13
CA LEU A 16 -17.68 23.93 -2.38
C LEU A 16 -17.49 24.85 -3.59
N ARG A 17 -17.84 26.14 -3.47
CA ARG A 17 -17.55 27.11 -4.55
C ARG A 17 -16.06 27.25 -4.83
N ALA A 18 -15.23 27.33 -3.79
CA ALA A 18 -13.80 27.43 -3.98
C ALA A 18 -13.21 26.20 -4.66
N VAL A 19 -13.74 24.99 -4.39
CA VAL A 19 -13.35 23.77 -5.11
C VAL A 19 -13.83 23.79 -6.57
N GLU A 20 -15.06 24.23 -6.82
CA GLU A 20 -15.61 24.39 -8.17
C GLU A 20 -14.73 25.32 -9.02
N ASP A 21 -14.30 26.44 -8.46
CA ASP A 21 -13.41 27.40 -9.13
C ASP A 21 -12.03 26.80 -9.46
N GLN A 22 -11.63 25.70 -8.80
CA GLN A 22 -10.36 25.01 -9.01
C GLN A 22 -10.44 23.76 -9.92
N GLN A 23 -11.58 23.45 -10.54
CA GLN A 23 -11.74 22.24 -11.34
C GLN A 23 -10.68 22.09 -12.45
N SER A 24 -10.41 23.17 -13.19
CA SER A 24 -9.40 23.15 -14.25
C SER A 24 -7.99 22.91 -13.69
N ALA A 25 -7.66 23.57 -12.58
CA ALA A 25 -6.37 23.42 -11.91
C ALA A 25 -6.17 22.00 -11.33
N LEU A 26 -7.26 21.36 -10.88
CA LEU A 26 -7.23 19.97 -10.41
C LEU A 26 -6.84 19.00 -11.53
N VAL A 27 -7.49 19.10 -12.68
CA VAL A 27 -7.19 18.24 -13.83
C VAL A 27 -5.79 18.51 -14.38
N GLU A 28 -5.37 19.78 -14.45
CA GLU A 28 -4.03 20.17 -14.90
C GLU A 28 -2.94 19.65 -13.96
N LEU A 29 -3.13 19.81 -12.63
CA LEU A 29 -2.18 19.31 -11.66
C LEU A 29 -2.06 17.78 -11.72
N ALA A 30 -3.17 17.07 -11.73
CA ALA A 30 -3.19 15.61 -11.83
C ALA A 30 -2.49 15.13 -13.10
N GLY A 31 -2.80 15.73 -14.26
CA GLY A 31 -2.13 15.42 -15.52
C GLY A 31 -0.62 15.71 -15.49
N THR A 32 -0.21 16.80 -14.84
CA THR A 32 1.20 17.15 -14.66
C THR A 32 1.94 16.13 -13.78
N LEU A 33 1.31 15.64 -12.70
CA LEU A 33 1.88 14.59 -11.86
C LEU A 33 1.97 13.25 -12.61
N ILE A 34 0.95 12.88 -13.39
CA ILE A 34 0.95 11.67 -14.23
C ILE A 34 2.09 11.71 -15.25
N ALA A 35 2.40 12.88 -15.82
CA ALA A 35 3.49 13.05 -16.78
C ALA A 35 4.91 12.84 -16.18
N CYS A 36 5.04 12.72 -14.87
CA CYS A 36 6.27 12.29 -14.21
C CYS A 36 6.37 10.76 -14.22
N ARG A 37 7.42 10.21 -14.86
CA ARG A 37 7.66 8.77 -14.95
C ARG A 37 8.27 8.24 -13.66
N THR A 38 7.43 8.03 -12.66
CA THR A 38 7.85 7.61 -11.31
C THR A 38 7.60 6.13 -11.05
N ASP A 39 7.85 5.27 -12.03
CA ASP A 39 7.76 3.82 -11.91
C ASP A 39 8.93 3.25 -11.10
N SER A 40 8.71 3.07 -9.81
CA SER A 40 9.73 2.80 -8.77
C SER A 40 10.28 1.37 -8.78
N GLN A 41 9.54 0.40 -9.32
CA GLN A 41 9.91 -1.01 -9.32
C GLN A 41 10.60 -1.47 -10.61
N SER A 42 10.78 -0.58 -11.58
CA SER A 42 11.38 -0.92 -12.86
C SER A 42 12.90 -0.84 -12.78
N GLU A 43 13.59 -1.98 -12.90
CA GLU A 43 15.05 -2.01 -13.13
C GLU A 43 15.44 -1.29 -14.43
N ASP A 44 14.46 -1.14 -15.34
CA ASP A 44 14.60 -0.51 -16.64
C ASP A 44 14.34 1.01 -16.60
N ASN A 45 14.03 1.59 -15.43
CA ASN A 45 13.85 3.03 -15.27
C ASN A 45 14.99 3.70 -14.50
N PRO A 46 16.14 3.95 -15.14
CA PRO A 46 17.25 4.66 -14.51
C PRO A 46 16.92 6.14 -14.21
N GLU A 47 15.82 6.67 -14.80
CA GLU A 47 15.38 8.04 -14.63
C GLU A 47 14.51 8.22 -13.37
N PHE A 48 14.07 7.13 -12.71
CA PHE A 48 13.22 7.21 -11.52
C PHE A 48 13.67 8.26 -10.50
N PRO A 49 14.95 8.32 -10.06
CA PRO A 49 15.34 9.30 -9.04
C PRO A 49 15.14 10.76 -9.49
N SER A 50 15.40 11.06 -10.75
CA SER A 50 15.21 12.41 -11.31
C SER A 50 13.76 12.75 -11.53
N GLU A 51 12.95 11.81 -12.00
CA GLU A 51 11.52 11.99 -12.23
C GLU A 51 10.74 12.06 -10.91
N ALA A 52 11.08 11.25 -9.90
CA ALA A 52 10.52 11.37 -8.56
C ALA A 52 10.87 12.73 -7.93
N GLN A 53 12.11 13.19 -8.10
CA GLN A 53 12.53 14.52 -7.66
C GLN A 53 11.74 15.62 -8.38
N ARG A 54 11.54 15.52 -9.70
CA ARG A 54 10.74 16.48 -10.49
C ARG A 54 9.29 16.51 -10.00
N CYS A 55 8.68 15.35 -9.80
CA CYS A 55 7.31 15.23 -9.30
C CYS A 55 7.16 15.92 -7.93
N GLN A 56 8.06 15.61 -6.99
CA GLN A 56 8.06 16.23 -5.66
C GLN A 56 8.39 17.73 -5.67
N GLN A 57 9.13 18.22 -6.66
CA GLN A 57 9.33 19.67 -6.86
C GLN A 57 8.04 20.37 -7.27
N ILE A 58 7.21 19.75 -8.13
CA ILE A 58 5.90 20.26 -8.51
C ILE A 58 4.99 20.34 -7.27
N VAL A 59 4.94 19.27 -6.48
CA VAL A 59 4.18 19.23 -5.21
C VAL A 59 4.64 20.33 -4.26
N ALA A 60 5.95 20.47 -4.06
CA ALA A 60 6.53 21.46 -3.15
C ALA A 60 6.28 22.90 -3.62
N ALA A 61 6.36 23.17 -4.93
CA ALA A 61 6.04 24.47 -5.50
C ALA A 61 4.57 24.82 -5.27
N TRP A 62 3.65 23.88 -5.57
CA TRP A 62 2.23 24.07 -5.32
C TRP A 62 1.92 24.44 -3.87
N LEU A 63 2.51 23.71 -2.92
CA LEU A 63 2.31 23.94 -1.49
C LEU A 63 2.95 25.27 -1.02
N SER A 64 4.13 25.61 -1.58
CA SER A 64 4.79 26.90 -1.29
C SER A 64 3.95 28.09 -1.76
N ASP A 65 3.31 27.99 -2.92
CA ASP A 65 2.43 29.03 -3.48
C ASP A 65 1.19 29.27 -2.61
N LEU A 66 0.78 28.27 -1.80
CA LEU A 66 -0.28 28.43 -0.80
C LEU A 66 0.18 29.12 0.47
N GLY A 67 1.49 29.37 0.62
CA GLY A 67 2.08 29.86 1.86
C GLY A 67 2.21 28.79 2.94
N ALA A 68 2.22 27.50 2.58
CA ALA A 68 2.48 26.42 3.51
C ALA A 68 3.97 26.35 3.88
N GLU A 69 4.26 25.89 5.09
CA GLU A 69 5.63 25.61 5.55
C GLU A 69 6.09 24.28 4.97
N VAL A 70 6.97 24.30 3.96
CA VAL A 70 7.39 23.11 3.20
C VAL A 70 8.69 22.55 3.73
N HIS A 71 8.67 21.27 4.09
CA HIS A 71 9.82 20.47 4.48
C HIS A 71 10.14 19.45 3.37
N ARG A 72 11.43 19.30 3.03
CA ARG A 72 11.88 18.35 1.98
C ARG A 72 13.12 17.63 2.42
N TRP A 73 13.16 16.34 2.16
CA TRP A 73 14.35 15.50 2.35
C TRP A 73 14.31 14.28 1.42
N HIS A 74 15.33 13.45 1.48
CA HIS A 74 15.38 12.19 0.77
C HIS A 74 15.54 11.04 1.74
N GLU A 75 14.78 9.98 1.54
CA GLU A 75 15.03 8.71 2.19
C GLU A 75 15.96 7.84 1.32
N PRO A 76 16.92 7.13 1.95
CA PRO A 76 17.80 6.26 1.18
C PRO A 76 17.01 5.13 0.50
N PRO A 77 17.41 4.71 -0.73
CA PRO A 77 18.53 5.26 -1.46
C PRO A 77 18.23 6.55 -2.24
N HIS A 78 16.95 6.79 -2.68
CA HIS A 78 16.66 7.85 -3.66
C HIS A 78 15.22 8.40 -3.57
N TYR A 79 14.51 8.19 -2.47
CA TYR A 79 13.09 8.54 -2.37
C TYR A 79 12.90 9.96 -1.82
N PRO A 80 12.50 10.93 -2.67
CA PRO A 80 12.21 12.29 -2.21
C PRO A 80 10.90 12.34 -1.45
N VAL A 81 10.88 13.09 -0.35
CA VAL A 81 9.72 13.30 0.51
C VAL A 81 9.42 14.77 0.59
N VAL A 82 8.14 15.12 0.50
CA VAL A 82 7.62 16.46 0.76
C VAL A 82 6.58 16.36 1.88
N ALA A 83 6.79 17.14 2.94
CA ALA A 83 5.77 17.38 3.95
C ALA A 83 5.53 18.89 4.05
N ALA A 84 4.28 19.31 4.16
CA ALA A 84 3.97 20.73 4.27
C ALA A 84 2.85 20.99 5.25
N ARG A 85 2.98 22.07 6.03
CA ARG A 85 2.00 22.50 7.01
C ARG A 85 1.31 23.79 6.55
N LEU A 86 0.01 23.74 6.44
CA LEU A 86 -0.83 24.93 6.39
C LEU A 86 -1.26 25.25 7.83
N PRO A 87 -0.71 26.29 8.46
CA PRO A 87 -0.92 26.53 9.87
C PRO A 87 -2.36 26.94 10.18
N GLY A 88 -2.91 26.35 11.23
CA GLY A 88 -4.15 26.82 11.85
C GLY A 88 -3.95 28.07 12.67
N SER A 89 -5.04 28.75 12.99
CA SER A 89 -5.01 30.01 13.72
C SER A 89 -5.24 29.86 15.23
N ALA A 90 -5.59 28.67 15.70
CA ALA A 90 -5.95 28.39 17.10
C ALA A 90 -5.59 26.94 17.48
N ALA A 91 -5.90 26.53 18.70
CA ALA A 91 -5.74 25.16 19.17
C ALA A 91 -6.88 24.26 18.64
N GLY A 92 -6.80 23.88 17.38
CA GLY A 92 -7.68 22.89 16.74
C GLY A 92 -7.00 21.53 16.60
N ARG A 93 -7.74 20.52 16.11
CA ARG A 93 -7.18 19.20 15.76
C ARG A 93 -6.38 19.31 14.47
N THR A 94 -5.37 18.48 14.36
CA THR A 94 -4.51 18.41 13.19
C THR A 94 -4.96 17.27 12.27
N LEU A 95 -4.90 17.49 10.96
CA LEU A 95 -5.17 16.49 9.92
C LEU A 95 -3.98 16.41 8.98
N ALA A 96 -3.61 15.19 8.56
CA ALA A 96 -2.73 15.01 7.42
C ALA A 96 -3.50 14.42 6.24
N PHE A 97 -3.29 14.96 5.05
CA PHE A 97 -3.50 14.26 3.80
C PHE A 97 -2.21 13.54 3.44
N ASN A 98 -2.28 12.24 3.26
CA ASN A 98 -1.15 11.44 2.85
C ASN A 98 -1.38 10.87 1.45
N GLY A 99 -0.30 10.72 0.69
CA GLY A 99 -0.32 10.05 -0.59
C GLY A 99 1.06 9.87 -1.19
N HIS A 100 1.15 8.99 -2.17
CA HIS A 100 2.39 8.71 -2.88
C HIS A 100 2.36 9.20 -4.33
N VAL A 101 3.54 9.44 -4.88
CA VAL A 101 3.73 9.86 -6.28
C VAL A 101 4.50 8.85 -7.12
N ASP A 102 5.05 7.80 -6.51
CA ASP A 102 5.56 6.64 -7.25
C ASP A 102 4.41 5.80 -7.79
N VAL A 103 4.72 4.96 -8.76
CA VAL A 103 3.74 4.10 -9.43
C VAL A 103 4.41 2.79 -9.83
N VAL A 104 3.63 1.72 -10.03
CA VAL A 104 4.13 0.48 -10.63
C VAL A 104 4.49 0.67 -12.11
N PRO A 105 5.37 -0.17 -12.69
CA PRO A 105 5.68 -0.14 -14.10
C PRO A 105 4.44 -0.25 -15.00
N VAL A 106 4.50 0.36 -16.18
CA VAL A 106 3.38 0.33 -17.15
C VAL A 106 3.15 -1.07 -17.76
N GLY A 107 4.10 -1.99 -17.59
CA GLY A 107 4.04 -3.31 -18.18
C GLY A 107 4.19 -3.27 -19.70
N ASP A 108 3.39 -4.10 -20.41
CA ASP A 108 3.40 -4.12 -21.88
C ASP A 108 2.78 -2.83 -22.45
N ALA A 109 3.62 -1.95 -22.95
CA ALA A 109 3.18 -0.68 -23.56
C ALA A 109 2.24 -0.87 -24.77
N SER A 110 2.27 -2.02 -25.43
CA SER A 110 1.38 -2.30 -26.57
C SER A 110 -0.06 -2.60 -26.15
N ALA A 111 -0.29 -2.87 -24.87
CA ALA A 111 -1.62 -3.06 -24.28
C ALA A 111 -2.34 -1.73 -23.95
N TRP A 112 -1.63 -0.59 -24.02
CA TRP A 112 -2.20 0.71 -23.75
C TRP A 112 -2.77 1.34 -25.03
N THR A 113 -3.99 1.86 -24.96
CA THR A 113 -4.62 2.67 -26.03
C THR A 113 -4.44 4.16 -25.80
N HIS A 114 -4.22 4.59 -24.56
CA HIS A 114 -3.83 5.94 -24.15
C HIS A 114 -2.35 5.97 -23.74
N ASN A 115 -1.70 7.11 -23.95
CA ASN A 115 -0.31 7.26 -23.47
C ASN A 115 -0.26 7.16 -21.93
N PRO A 116 0.44 6.18 -21.34
CA PRO A 116 0.48 6.01 -19.89
C PRO A 116 1.05 7.21 -19.13
N TRP A 117 1.82 8.06 -19.79
CA TRP A 117 2.40 9.28 -19.22
C TRP A 117 1.77 10.56 -19.81
N GLY A 118 0.62 10.43 -20.47
CA GLY A 118 -0.03 11.56 -21.17
C GLY A 118 -0.78 12.48 -20.23
N GLY A 119 -1.38 11.97 -19.17
CA GLY A 119 -2.27 12.77 -18.32
C GLY A 119 -3.43 13.39 -19.12
N GLU A 120 -3.93 12.69 -20.12
CA GLU A 120 -4.93 13.21 -21.06
C GLU A 120 -6.32 13.16 -20.44
N ALA A 121 -7.01 14.31 -20.44
CA ALA A 121 -8.43 14.37 -20.08
C ALA A 121 -9.28 14.18 -21.33
N ALA A 122 -9.94 13.03 -21.44
CA ALA A 122 -10.80 12.68 -22.56
C ALA A 122 -12.03 11.88 -22.09
N SER A 123 -13.19 12.14 -22.70
CA SER A 123 -14.44 11.40 -22.43
C SER A 123 -14.84 11.34 -20.94
N GLY A 124 -14.65 12.43 -20.21
CA GLY A 124 -14.99 12.51 -18.78
C GLY A 124 -13.99 11.79 -17.85
N ARG A 125 -12.81 11.40 -18.35
CA ARG A 125 -11.76 10.69 -17.63
C ARG A 125 -10.41 11.34 -17.78
N LEU A 126 -9.56 11.17 -16.80
CA LEU A 126 -8.14 11.47 -16.85
C LEU A 126 -7.37 10.15 -16.96
N TRP A 127 -6.63 9.99 -18.07
CA TRP A 127 -5.95 8.74 -18.41
C TRP A 127 -4.46 8.78 -18.10
N GLY A 128 -3.93 7.68 -17.60
CA GLY A 128 -2.50 7.46 -17.42
C GLY A 128 -2.16 6.66 -16.18
N ARG A 129 -0.93 6.15 -16.11
CA ARG A 129 -0.41 5.43 -14.95
C ARG A 129 -0.33 6.37 -13.74
N GLY A 130 -0.93 5.96 -12.63
CA GLY A 130 -1.06 6.79 -11.44
C GLY A 130 -2.31 7.69 -11.44
N ALA A 131 -3.16 7.64 -12.47
CA ALA A 131 -4.38 8.43 -12.49
C ALA A 131 -5.33 8.02 -11.36
N ALA A 132 -5.50 6.72 -11.14
CA ALA A 132 -6.25 6.17 -10.02
C ALA A 132 -5.33 5.98 -8.79
N ASP A 133 -4.14 5.44 -8.97
CA ASP A 133 -3.24 4.99 -7.90
C ASP A 133 -1.88 5.69 -7.96
N MET A 134 -1.67 6.81 -7.14
CA MET A 134 -2.73 7.60 -6.50
C MET A 134 -2.50 9.10 -6.75
N LYS A 135 -1.85 9.48 -7.91
CA LYS A 135 -1.56 10.89 -8.24
C LYS A 135 -2.83 11.74 -8.39
N GLY A 136 -3.96 11.12 -8.84
CA GLY A 136 -5.26 11.77 -8.83
C GLY A 136 -5.73 12.15 -7.42
N GLY A 137 -5.58 11.23 -6.46
CA GLY A 137 -5.87 11.47 -5.05
C GLY A 137 -4.96 12.53 -4.43
N VAL A 138 -3.66 12.48 -4.75
CA VAL A 138 -2.70 13.53 -4.34
C VAL A 138 -3.11 14.89 -4.87
N ALA A 139 -3.49 14.99 -6.14
CA ALA A 139 -3.98 16.26 -6.72
C ALA A 139 -5.22 16.78 -6.00
N CYS A 140 -6.18 15.89 -5.66
CA CYS A 140 -7.36 16.25 -4.88
C CYS A 140 -6.99 16.84 -3.51
N ALA A 141 -6.05 16.21 -2.79
CA ALA A 141 -5.59 16.70 -1.49
C ALA A 141 -4.95 18.10 -1.59
N LEU A 142 -4.06 18.29 -2.57
CA LEU A 142 -3.37 19.56 -2.77
C LEU A 142 -4.33 20.69 -3.19
N VAL A 143 -5.30 20.39 -4.06
CA VAL A 143 -6.30 21.37 -4.51
C VAL A 143 -7.32 21.65 -3.40
N ALA A 144 -7.69 20.67 -2.58
CA ALA A 144 -8.51 20.91 -1.39
C ALA A 144 -7.85 21.92 -0.41
N MET A 145 -6.53 21.78 -0.19
CA MET A 145 -5.76 22.74 0.62
C MET A 145 -5.79 24.14 -0.02
N ARG A 146 -5.67 24.25 -1.34
CA ARG A 146 -5.78 25.52 -2.06
C ARG A 146 -7.19 26.14 -1.91
N ALA A 147 -8.23 25.36 -2.13
CA ALA A 147 -9.61 25.80 -2.04
C ALA A 147 -9.93 26.32 -0.62
N ILE A 148 -9.45 25.65 0.43
CA ILE A 148 -9.58 26.14 1.82
C ILE A 148 -8.89 27.49 1.96
N ARG A 149 -7.67 27.65 1.46
CA ARG A 149 -6.92 28.92 1.55
C ARG A 149 -7.60 30.05 0.80
N GLU A 150 -8.08 29.81 -0.41
CA GLU A 150 -8.71 30.79 -1.29
C GLU A 150 -10.15 31.14 -0.88
N SER A 151 -10.85 30.22 -0.20
CA SER A 151 -12.17 30.51 0.37
C SER A 151 -12.16 31.58 1.45
N GLY A 152 -10.98 31.94 1.97
CA GLY A 152 -10.83 32.85 3.11
C GLY A 152 -11.20 32.24 4.46
N ILE A 153 -11.53 30.93 4.49
CA ILE A 153 -11.85 30.22 5.72
C ILE A 153 -10.55 29.85 6.44
N GLY A 154 -10.36 30.36 7.65
CA GLY A 154 -9.27 29.94 8.53
C GLY A 154 -9.60 28.63 9.22
N LEU A 155 -8.69 27.67 9.19
CA LEU A 155 -8.77 26.48 10.04
C LEU A 155 -8.29 26.81 11.46
N ALA A 156 -8.88 26.16 12.47
CA ALA A 156 -8.39 26.28 13.85
C ALA A 156 -7.12 25.44 14.06
N GLY A 157 -7.10 24.20 13.62
CA GLY A 157 -5.93 23.32 13.66
C GLY A 157 -5.14 23.27 12.36
N ASP A 158 -3.94 22.71 12.42
CA ASP A 158 -3.05 22.59 11.28
C ASP A 158 -3.54 21.55 10.27
N LEU A 159 -3.36 21.83 8.98
CA LEU A 159 -3.57 20.87 7.90
C LEU A 159 -2.22 20.55 7.24
N TRP A 160 -1.87 19.29 7.23
CA TRP A 160 -0.63 18.78 6.66
C TRP A 160 -0.86 18.08 5.31
N ALA A 161 0.13 18.16 4.44
CA ALA A 161 0.31 17.26 3.30
C ALA A 161 1.56 16.42 3.56
N HIS A 162 1.45 15.10 3.48
CA HIS A 162 2.53 14.13 3.62
C HIS A 162 2.64 13.34 2.31
N ILE A 163 3.57 13.74 1.42
CA ILE A 163 3.68 13.16 0.07
C ILE A 163 5.01 12.44 -0.07
N VAL A 164 4.93 11.14 -0.35
CA VAL A 164 6.06 10.21 -0.42
C VAL A 164 6.25 9.66 -1.84
N ALA A 165 7.29 8.84 -2.06
CA ALA A 165 7.65 8.32 -3.38
C ALA A 165 8.20 6.88 -3.33
N ASP A 166 7.74 6.03 -2.39
CA ASP A 166 8.18 4.65 -2.23
C ASP A 166 7.10 3.71 -1.65
N GLU A 167 5.82 4.08 -1.75
CA GLU A 167 4.73 3.24 -1.26
C GLU A 167 4.70 1.91 -2.01
N GLU A 168 4.74 1.95 -3.34
CA GLU A 168 4.69 0.81 -4.25
C GLU A 168 5.89 -0.16 -4.10
N VAL A 169 6.87 0.20 -3.30
CA VAL A 169 8.07 -0.62 -3.06
C VAL A 169 8.08 -1.14 -1.63
N VAL A 170 8.11 -0.25 -0.63
CA VAL A 170 8.34 -0.63 0.78
C VAL A 170 7.66 0.28 1.81
N GLY A 171 7.09 1.43 1.44
CA GLY A 171 6.44 2.39 2.35
C GLY A 171 7.35 2.93 3.46
N ARG A 172 8.67 2.97 3.24
CA ARG A 172 9.65 3.35 4.27
C ARG A 172 9.62 4.84 4.57
N SER A 173 9.31 5.64 3.55
CA SER A 173 9.32 7.10 3.66
C SER A 173 8.28 7.61 4.64
N THR A 174 7.07 7.05 4.67
CA THR A 174 6.04 7.44 5.65
C THR A 174 6.45 7.08 7.07
N ARG A 175 7.06 5.93 7.31
CA ARG A 175 7.58 5.57 8.65
C ARG A 175 8.62 6.59 9.15
N HIS A 176 9.54 6.99 8.29
CA HIS A 176 10.55 8.00 8.64
C HIS A 176 9.96 9.38 8.81
N LEU A 177 8.97 9.77 7.97
CA LEU A 177 8.23 11.01 8.10
C LEU A 177 7.60 11.12 9.48
N LEU A 178 6.90 10.08 9.93
CA LEU A 178 6.24 10.02 11.23
C LEU A 178 7.23 10.13 12.42
N SER A 179 8.48 9.71 12.23
CA SER A 179 9.53 9.87 13.25
C SER A 179 10.14 11.27 13.30
N ARG A 180 9.97 12.09 12.25
CA ARG A 180 10.60 13.41 12.08
C ARG A 180 9.66 14.57 12.37
N LEU A 181 8.37 14.38 12.13
CA LEU A 181 7.36 15.43 12.22
C LEU A 181 6.52 15.29 13.50
N PRO A 182 5.88 16.37 13.96
CA PRO A 182 4.89 16.27 15.02
C PRO A 182 3.76 15.29 14.65
N ALA A 183 3.27 14.55 15.63
CA ALA A 183 2.11 13.68 15.44
C ALA A 183 0.88 14.52 15.05
N VAL A 184 0.08 13.97 14.13
CA VAL A 184 -1.22 14.53 13.76
C VAL A 184 -2.33 13.77 14.49
N ASP A 185 -3.52 14.38 14.64
CA ASP A 185 -4.65 13.75 15.34
C ASP A 185 -5.44 12.80 14.44
N ALA A 186 -5.32 12.92 13.12
CA ALA A 186 -5.87 11.98 12.15
C ALA A 186 -5.14 12.06 10.80
N VAL A 187 -5.30 11.02 9.98
CA VAL A 187 -4.80 10.97 8.60
C VAL A 187 -5.90 10.55 7.63
N LEU A 188 -5.88 11.13 6.43
CA LEU A 188 -6.64 10.70 5.26
C LEU A 188 -5.65 10.31 4.17
N VAL A 189 -5.61 9.02 3.82
CA VAL A 189 -4.77 8.47 2.75
C VAL A 189 -5.57 8.48 1.46
N ALA A 190 -5.03 9.08 0.40
CA ALA A 190 -5.78 9.44 -0.80
C ALA A 190 -5.84 8.35 -1.88
N GLU A 191 -5.89 7.06 -1.48
CA GLU A 191 -5.97 5.89 -2.36
C GLU A 191 -7.33 5.74 -3.07
N PRO A 192 -7.39 4.97 -4.17
CA PRO A 192 -8.60 4.82 -4.98
C PRO A 192 -9.68 3.94 -4.31
N THR A 193 -10.63 4.57 -3.65
CA THR A 193 -11.73 3.90 -2.92
C THR A 193 -13.11 4.04 -3.58
N ALA A 194 -13.19 4.63 -4.77
CA ALA A 194 -14.46 5.01 -5.40
C ALA A 194 -15.35 5.86 -4.46
N LEU A 195 -14.72 6.78 -3.70
CA LEU A 195 -15.35 7.66 -2.71
C LEU A 195 -15.97 6.92 -1.50
N SER A 196 -15.61 5.67 -1.24
CA SER A 196 -15.93 4.99 0.02
C SER A 196 -14.92 5.36 1.11
N ILE A 197 -15.37 5.50 2.35
CA ILE A 197 -14.50 5.65 3.52
C ILE A 197 -14.01 4.25 3.89
N MET A 198 -12.70 4.02 3.88
CA MET A 198 -12.14 2.71 4.22
C MET A 198 -11.20 2.83 5.43
N PRO A 199 -11.73 2.64 6.66
CA PRO A 199 -10.95 2.77 7.89
C PRO A 199 -10.21 1.50 8.30
N VAL A 200 -10.33 0.43 7.52
CA VAL A 200 -9.82 -0.91 7.84
C VAL A 200 -9.05 -1.47 6.67
N GLU A 201 -7.83 -1.95 6.93
CA GLU A 201 -7.03 -2.75 5.99
C GLU A 201 -6.31 -3.88 6.73
N GLY A 202 -6.04 -4.99 6.02
CA GLY A 202 -5.29 -6.10 6.58
C GLY A 202 -3.78 -5.87 6.61
N GLY A 203 -3.07 -6.64 7.44
CA GLY A 203 -1.62 -6.66 7.40
C GLY A 203 -1.10 -7.51 6.25
N LEU A 204 0.03 -7.11 5.69
CA LEU A 204 0.74 -7.80 4.61
C LEU A 204 2.17 -8.10 5.02
N VAL A 205 2.65 -9.32 4.72
CA VAL A 205 4.07 -9.65 4.82
C VAL A 205 4.49 -10.60 3.72
N HIS A 206 5.66 -10.33 3.12
CA HIS A 206 6.31 -11.29 2.25
C HIS A 206 7.34 -12.09 3.02
N PHE A 207 7.43 -13.38 2.74
CA PHE A 207 8.46 -14.24 3.33
C PHE A 207 8.88 -15.36 2.36
N ARG A 208 10.06 -15.93 2.61
CA ARG A 208 10.61 -17.05 1.86
C ARG A 208 10.86 -18.23 2.78
N ILE A 209 10.58 -19.41 2.29
CA ILE A 209 11.02 -20.70 2.87
C ILE A 209 12.01 -21.35 1.93
N GLU A 210 13.13 -21.82 2.47
CA GLU A 210 14.17 -22.51 1.72
C GLU A 210 14.44 -23.88 2.32
N ILE A 211 14.61 -24.88 1.47
CA ILE A 211 14.93 -26.26 1.83
C ILE A 211 16.14 -26.71 1.04
N ASP A 212 17.14 -27.24 1.78
CA ASP A 212 18.26 -27.91 1.16
C ASP A 212 18.00 -29.39 0.99
N GLY A 213 18.49 -29.94 -0.10
CA GLY A 213 18.52 -31.36 -0.38
C GLY A 213 19.96 -31.87 -0.56
N ARG A 214 20.10 -32.97 -1.26
CA ARG A 214 21.40 -33.54 -1.59
C ARG A 214 21.38 -33.99 -3.03
N GLU A 215 22.35 -33.55 -3.83
CA GLU A 215 22.51 -33.97 -5.20
C GLU A 215 22.85 -35.45 -5.31
N SER A 216 22.32 -36.10 -6.34
CA SER A 216 22.69 -37.41 -6.79
C SER A 216 22.25 -37.63 -8.22
N HIS A 217 22.82 -38.60 -8.88
CA HIS A 217 22.36 -39.01 -10.21
C HIS A 217 20.91 -39.55 -10.14
N ALA A 218 20.00 -39.08 -10.99
CA ALA A 218 18.58 -39.45 -10.95
C ALA A 218 18.35 -40.98 -11.12
N GLY A 219 19.26 -41.68 -11.80
CA GLY A 219 19.25 -43.13 -11.88
C GLY A 219 19.38 -43.84 -10.54
N ASN A 220 19.84 -43.15 -9.48
CA ASN A 220 19.92 -43.70 -8.11
C ASN A 220 18.60 -43.54 -7.31
N ARG A 221 17.56 -42.97 -7.93
CA ARG A 221 16.26 -42.72 -7.31
C ARG A 221 15.67 -43.92 -6.57
N TYR A 222 15.80 -45.13 -7.15
CA TYR A 222 15.29 -46.34 -6.54
C TYR A 222 15.88 -46.60 -5.14
N MET A 223 17.12 -46.19 -4.89
CA MET A 223 17.76 -46.34 -3.57
C MET A 223 17.11 -45.45 -2.48
N SER A 224 16.45 -44.36 -2.87
CA SER A 224 15.72 -43.49 -1.93
C SER A 224 14.28 -43.94 -1.72
N VAL A 225 13.69 -44.66 -2.69
CA VAL A 225 12.29 -45.10 -2.66
C VAL A 225 12.13 -46.49 -2.10
N HIS A 226 13.07 -47.38 -2.39
CA HIS A 226 13.02 -48.77 -1.93
C HIS A 226 13.25 -48.87 -0.41
N ALA A 227 12.42 -49.67 0.28
CA ALA A 227 12.46 -49.76 1.76
C ALA A 227 13.80 -50.29 2.30
N GLY A 228 14.58 -51.03 1.52
CA GLY A 228 15.93 -51.48 1.87
C GLY A 228 17.06 -50.62 1.29
N GLY A 229 16.74 -49.47 0.71
CA GLY A 229 17.70 -48.59 0.05
C GLY A 229 18.51 -47.71 1.02
N LEU A 230 19.43 -46.90 0.47
CA LEU A 230 20.34 -46.07 1.25
C LEU A 230 19.69 -44.79 1.81
N GLY A 231 18.38 -44.60 1.59
CA GLY A 231 17.67 -43.40 2.03
C GLY A 231 18.32 -42.10 1.54
N GLY A 232 18.52 -41.14 2.44
CA GLY A 232 19.13 -39.86 2.14
C GLY A 232 20.59 -39.91 1.68
N HIS A 233 21.28 -41.05 1.83
CA HIS A 233 22.64 -41.22 1.33
C HIS A 233 22.72 -41.33 -0.20
N ALA A 234 21.60 -41.72 -0.85
CA ALA A 234 21.50 -41.82 -2.30
C ALA A 234 21.04 -40.51 -3.00
N GLY A 235 20.80 -39.48 -2.23
CA GLY A 235 20.28 -38.20 -2.69
C GLY A 235 18.98 -37.80 -1.98
N VAL A 236 18.73 -36.49 -1.86
CA VAL A 236 17.51 -35.96 -1.26
C VAL A 236 16.95 -34.86 -2.15
N ASN A 237 15.75 -35.08 -2.65
CA ASN A 237 15.06 -34.16 -3.54
C ASN A 237 14.41 -33.04 -2.73
N ALA A 238 14.99 -31.81 -2.78
CA ALA A 238 14.49 -30.64 -2.06
C ALA A 238 13.08 -30.21 -2.52
N ILE A 239 12.73 -30.38 -3.80
CA ILE A 239 11.39 -30.09 -4.33
C ILE A 239 10.35 -30.97 -3.63
N GLU A 240 10.58 -32.27 -3.50
CA GLU A 240 9.65 -33.19 -2.82
C GLU A 240 9.49 -32.85 -1.33
N LYS A 241 10.55 -32.37 -0.69
CA LYS A 241 10.48 -31.90 0.70
C LYS A 241 9.65 -30.64 0.81
N MET A 242 9.84 -29.69 -0.12
CA MET A 242 9.09 -28.44 -0.17
C MET A 242 7.58 -28.66 -0.41
N LEU A 243 7.19 -29.61 -1.24
CA LEU A 243 5.77 -29.91 -1.49
C LEU A 243 5.00 -30.27 -0.21
N ARG A 244 5.65 -30.90 0.78
CA ARG A 244 5.02 -31.16 2.09
C ARG A 244 4.72 -29.88 2.84
N VAL A 245 5.64 -28.93 2.84
CA VAL A 245 5.50 -27.64 3.49
C VAL A 245 4.42 -26.81 2.81
N VAL A 246 4.44 -26.74 1.46
CA VAL A 246 3.41 -26.05 0.68
C VAL A 246 2.02 -26.60 0.99
N THR A 247 1.87 -27.94 0.99
CA THR A 247 0.58 -28.60 1.27
C THR A 247 0.08 -28.29 2.69
N ALA A 248 0.98 -28.26 3.67
CA ALA A 248 0.62 -27.94 5.05
C ALA A 248 0.18 -26.47 5.22
N LEU A 249 0.89 -25.55 4.57
CA LEU A 249 0.51 -24.12 4.61
C LEU A 249 -0.81 -23.86 3.90
N GLN A 250 -1.10 -24.53 2.79
CA GLN A 250 -2.42 -24.47 2.14
C GLN A 250 -3.54 -25.03 3.05
N ALA A 251 -3.24 -26.01 3.90
CA ALA A 251 -4.20 -26.51 4.87
C ALA A 251 -4.43 -25.50 5.99
N LEU A 252 -3.38 -24.82 6.46
CA LEU A 252 -3.46 -23.75 7.45
C LEU A 252 -4.28 -22.57 6.91
N GLU A 253 -4.02 -22.12 5.69
CA GLU A 253 -4.77 -21.07 5.03
C GLU A 253 -6.28 -21.39 5.00
N ARG A 254 -6.67 -22.61 4.60
CA ARG A 254 -8.08 -23.04 4.65
C ARG A 254 -8.64 -23.05 6.06
N GLN A 255 -7.84 -23.42 7.06
CA GLN A 255 -8.25 -23.37 8.46
C GLN A 255 -8.48 -21.92 8.91
N TRP A 256 -7.58 -21.01 8.58
CA TRP A 256 -7.74 -19.58 8.86
C TRP A 256 -9.01 -19.01 8.22
N GLY A 257 -9.22 -19.27 6.92
CA GLY A 257 -10.41 -18.81 6.20
C GLY A 257 -11.75 -19.29 6.75
N ASN A 258 -11.73 -20.42 7.52
CA ASN A 258 -12.94 -20.94 8.18
C ASN A 258 -13.11 -20.45 9.62
N LEU A 259 -12.02 -20.13 10.32
CA LEU A 259 -12.04 -19.84 11.76
C LEU A 259 -11.82 -18.36 12.09
N ARG A 260 -11.22 -17.60 11.17
CA ARG A 260 -10.88 -16.21 11.37
C ARG A 260 -11.70 -15.33 10.43
N ASN A 261 -12.26 -14.30 10.96
CA ASN A 261 -13.01 -13.33 10.18
C ASN A 261 -12.95 -11.96 10.85
N HIS A 262 -13.17 -10.94 10.07
CA HIS A 262 -13.33 -9.57 10.51
C HIS A 262 -14.65 -9.03 9.98
N PRO A 263 -15.43 -8.23 10.76
CA PRO A 263 -16.77 -7.81 10.33
C PRO A 263 -16.79 -7.00 9.03
N MET A 264 -15.72 -6.31 8.70
CA MET A 264 -15.64 -5.47 7.50
C MET A 264 -14.83 -6.09 6.35
N LEU A 265 -13.85 -6.95 6.63
CA LEU A 265 -13.05 -7.60 5.58
C LEU A 265 -13.76 -8.83 5.02
N PRO A 266 -13.53 -9.19 3.74
CA PRO A 266 -14.13 -10.39 3.15
C PRO A 266 -13.77 -11.65 3.92
N ALA A 267 -14.69 -12.60 3.97
CA ALA A 267 -14.43 -13.92 4.55
C ALA A 267 -13.27 -14.60 3.80
N GLY A 268 -12.32 -15.18 4.56
CA GLY A 268 -11.13 -15.80 3.99
C GLY A 268 -10.04 -14.81 3.60
N PHE A 269 -10.06 -13.61 4.13
CA PHE A 269 -9.02 -12.59 3.87
C PHE A 269 -7.62 -13.02 4.30
N ASN A 270 -7.50 -13.81 5.39
CA ASN A 270 -6.23 -14.41 5.79
C ASN A 270 -5.75 -15.41 4.75
N THR A 271 -4.72 -15.08 4.01
CA THR A 271 -4.19 -15.93 2.95
C THR A 271 -2.69 -16.17 3.09
N ILE A 272 -2.23 -17.33 2.62
CA ILE A 272 -0.80 -17.71 2.53
C ILE A 272 -0.53 -18.15 1.09
N MET A 273 -0.48 -17.20 0.18
CA MET A 273 -0.36 -17.48 -1.24
C MET A 273 1.10 -17.73 -1.65
N PRO A 274 1.46 -18.92 -2.19
CA PRO A 274 2.76 -19.11 -2.81
C PRO A 274 2.81 -18.31 -4.14
N GLY A 275 3.62 -17.27 -4.19
CA GLY A 275 3.76 -16.40 -5.35
C GLY A 275 4.87 -16.83 -6.32
N ILE A 276 6.01 -17.31 -5.75
CA ILE A 276 7.17 -17.76 -6.53
C ILE A 276 7.63 -19.10 -5.97
N ILE A 277 7.86 -20.06 -6.85
CA ILE A 277 8.54 -21.31 -6.50
C ILE A 277 9.72 -21.53 -7.45
N ALA A 278 10.88 -21.84 -6.88
CA ALA A 278 12.07 -22.15 -7.65
C ALA A 278 12.82 -23.31 -7.01
N GLY A 279 13.26 -24.29 -7.82
CA GLY A 279 13.97 -25.45 -7.32
C GLY A 279 14.67 -26.24 -8.43
N GLY A 280 15.78 -26.86 -8.07
CA GLY A 280 16.58 -27.64 -9.02
C GLY A 280 17.95 -28.01 -8.46
N PRO A 281 18.78 -28.69 -9.23
CA PRO A 281 20.19 -28.87 -8.93
C PRO A 281 20.95 -27.56 -9.11
N GLY A 282 21.99 -27.34 -8.30
CA GLY A 282 22.86 -26.15 -8.39
C GLY A 282 22.34 -24.92 -7.64
N GLY A 283 21.48 -25.10 -6.63
CA GLY A 283 21.16 -24.03 -5.67
C GLY A 283 22.41 -23.57 -4.95
N GLY A 284 22.82 -22.30 -5.14
CA GLY A 284 24.04 -21.75 -4.56
C GLY A 284 23.83 -21.27 -3.13
N ALA A 285 24.92 -21.22 -2.36
CA ALA A 285 24.93 -20.73 -0.97
C ALA A 285 24.65 -19.22 -0.87
N ASP A 286 24.67 -18.48 -1.97
CA ASP A 286 24.43 -17.03 -2.08
C ASP A 286 22.94 -16.68 -2.36
N GLY A 287 22.05 -17.68 -2.32
CA GLY A 287 20.64 -17.49 -2.64
C GLY A 287 20.35 -17.26 -4.13
N LYS A 288 21.35 -17.28 -5.00
CA LYS A 288 21.18 -17.21 -6.45
C LYS A 288 20.93 -18.61 -6.99
N LEU A 289 19.87 -18.72 -7.75
CA LEU A 289 19.48 -19.97 -8.39
C LEU A 289 20.31 -20.17 -9.67
N ASN A 290 21.42 -20.85 -9.57
CA ASN A 290 22.15 -21.40 -10.73
C ASN A 290 21.55 -22.76 -11.11
N ILE A 291 20.24 -22.79 -11.39
CA ILE A 291 19.56 -24.04 -11.73
C ILE A 291 20.13 -24.57 -13.04
N VAL A 292 20.82 -25.68 -12.95
CA VAL A 292 21.24 -26.45 -14.13
C VAL A 292 19.99 -27.08 -14.74
N SER A 293 19.71 -26.77 -16.00
CA SER A 293 18.55 -27.29 -16.72
C SER A 293 18.76 -28.80 -17.12
N ASN A 294 19.00 -29.64 -16.12
CA ASN A 294 19.20 -31.07 -16.30
C ASN A 294 18.42 -31.87 -15.25
N PRO A 295 17.27 -32.46 -15.62
CA PRO A 295 16.45 -33.27 -14.70
C PRO A 295 17.12 -34.63 -14.34
N GLY A 296 18.27 -34.94 -14.89
CA GLY A 296 19.06 -36.13 -14.56
C GLY A 296 19.78 -36.08 -13.21
N THR A 297 19.67 -34.94 -12.49
CA THR A 297 20.27 -34.75 -11.15
C THR A 297 19.18 -34.46 -10.12
N SER A 298 19.27 -35.10 -8.94
CA SER A 298 18.36 -34.81 -7.82
C SER A 298 18.50 -33.37 -7.36
N PRO A 299 17.41 -32.59 -7.24
CA PRO A 299 17.46 -31.21 -6.76
C PRO A 299 18.01 -31.07 -5.33
N ASN A 300 19.03 -30.23 -5.15
CA ASN A 300 19.61 -29.96 -3.85
C ASN A 300 19.08 -28.67 -3.20
N TYR A 301 18.20 -27.95 -3.88
CA TYR A 301 17.60 -26.70 -3.39
C TYR A 301 16.17 -26.53 -3.87
N CYS A 302 15.32 -25.98 -3.00
CA CYS A 302 14.01 -25.47 -3.36
C CYS A 302 13.63 -24.31 -2.44
N SER A 303 13.08 -23.25 -3.02
CA SER A 303 12.52 -22.11 -2.27
C SER A 303 11.12 -21.78 -2.74
N VAL A 304 10.32 -21.25 -1.82
CA VAL A 304 9.00 -20.67 -2.12
C VAL A 304 8.92 -19.32 -1.45
N GLU A 305 8.53 -18.30 -2.22
CA GLU A 305 8.20 -16.96 -1.70
C GLU A 305 6.69 -16.85 -1.59
N TYR A 306 6.25 -16.32 -0.46
CA TYR A 306 4.84 -16.20 -0.09
C TYR A 306 4.43 -14.76 0.08
N ASN A 307 3.21 -14.45 -0.33
CA ASN A 307 2.44 -13.27 0.05
C ASN A 307 1.45 -13.71 1.13
N LEU A 308 1.53 -13.11 2.32
CA LEU A 308 0.69 -13.46 3.47
C LEU A 308 -0.10 -12.24 3.93
N TRP A 309 -1.43 -12.40 4.00
CA TRP A 309 -2.35 -11.42 4.54
C TRP A 309 -2.91 -11.89 5.88
N PHE A 310 -3.08 -10.96 6.83
CA PHE A 310 -3.64 -11.24 8.15
C PHE A 310 -4.56 -10.09 8.61
N LEU A 311 -5.45 -10.39 9.57
CA LEU A 311 -6.51 -9.48 9.99
C LEU A 311 -6.03 -8.43 10.99
N PRO A 312 -6.72 -7.26 11.07
CA PRO A 312 -6.64 -6.40 12.25
C PRO A 312 -6.92 -7.18 13.55
N GLY A 313 -6.21 -6.79 14.61
CA GLY A 313 -6.25 -7.53 15.88
C GLY A 313 -5.29 -8.72 15.97
N GLU A 314 -4.77 -9.21 14.83
CA GLU A 314 -3.71 -10.22 14.82
C GLU A 314 -2.33 -9.54 14.85
N SER A 315 -1.38 -10.13 15.56
CA SER A 315 -0.01 -9.62 15.60
C SER A 315 0.89 -10.42 14.65
N PHE A 316 1.76 -9.74 13.92
CA PHE A 316 2.73 -10.40 13.05
C PHE A 316 3.60 -11.43 13.78
N PRO A 317 4.11 -11.20 15.01
CA PRO A 317 4.82 -12.23 15.76
C PRO A 317 4.00 -13.51 15.97
N ALA A 318 2.70 -13.40 16.30
CA ALA A 318 1.85 -14.57 16.51
C ALA A 318 1.61 -15.33 15.19
N ILE A 319 1.38 -14.63 14.09
CA ILE A 319 1.24 -15.22 12.75
C ILE A 319 2.51 -15.94 12.34
N ARG A 320 3.67 -15.31 12.51
CA ARG A 320 4.97 -15.92 12.25
C ARG A 320 5.17 -17.19 13.04
N ASP A 321 4.96 -17.13 14.34
CA ASP A 321 5.20 -18.26 15.25
C ASP A 321 4.27 -19.45 14.91
N GLU A 322 3.04 -19.20 14.47
CA GLU A 322 2.10 -20.24 14.04
C GLU A 322 2.57 -20.91 12.73
N VAL A 323 2.98 -20.11 11.73
CA VAL A 323 3.51 -20.62 10.46
C VAL A 323 4.79 -21.44 10.70
N GLU A 324 5.74 -20.91 11.46
CA GLU A 324 7.00 -21.60 11.78
C GLU A 324 6.74 -22.89 12.56
N SER A 325 5.82 -22.87 13.55
CA SER A 325 5.47 -24.04 14.36
C SER A 325 4.88 -25.17 13.50
N LEU A 326 4.00 -24.83 12.54
CA LEU A 326 3.44 -25.80 11.61
C LEU A 326 4.53 -26.42 10.73
N VAL A 327 5.38 -25.59 10.14
CA VAL A 327 6.48 -26.06 9.27
C VAL A 327 7.46 -26.91 10.07
N TRP A 328 7.76 -26.54 11.31
CA TRP A 328 8.57 -27.33 12.21
C TRP A 328 7.93 -28.69 12.51
N ALA A 329 6.62 -28.72 12.81
CA ALA A 329 5.90 -29.98 13.06
C ALA A 329 5.92 -30.92 11.86
N VAL A 330 5.72 -30.38 10.64
CA VAL A 330 5.86 -31.13 9.38
C VAL A 330 7.28 -31.69 9.24
N SER A 331 8.27 -30.89 9.57
CA SER A 331 9.70 -31.30 9.48
C SER A 331 10.03 -32.47 10.41
N GLN A 332 9.38 -32.57 11.57
CA GLN A 332 9.59 -33.72 12.49
C GLN A 332 9.11 -35.06 11.91
N THR A 333 8.22 -35.05 10.92
CA THR A 333 7.72 -36.26 10.26
C THR A 333 8.65 -36.78 9.15
N ASP A 334 9.68 -36.01 8.80
CA ASP A 334 10.63 -36.36 7.74
C ASP A 334 12.06 -36.46 8.30
N PRO A 335 12.74 -37.61 8.17
CA PRO A 335 14.08 -37.81 8.71
C PRO A 335 15.11 -36.76 8.26
N TRP A 336 15.03 -36.34 7.00
CA TRP A 336 15.95 -35.31 6.48
C TRP A 336 15.65 -33.93 7.02
N LEU A 337 14.39 -33.49 6.97
CA LEU A 337 13.98 -32.16 7.43
C LEU A 337 14.15 -31.98 8.93
N ARG A 338 14.11 -33.06 9.71
CA ARG A 338 14.39 -33.03 11.14
C ARG A 338 15.84 -32.65 11.44
N GLU A 339 16.79 -33.10 10.62
CA GLU A 339 18.22 -32.78 10.75
C GLU A 339 18.61 -31.51 9.98
N HIS A 340 17.84 -31.16 8.93
CA HIS A 340 18.05 -30.03 8.04
C HIS A 340 16.73 -29.22 7.93
N PRO A 341 16.33 -28.50 8.97
CA PRO A 341 15.04 -27.81 8.99
C PRO A 341 14.97 -26.69 7.93
N PRO A 342 13.76 -26.40 7.40
CA PRO A 342 13.56 -25.27 6.50
C PRO A 342 14.02 -23.96 7.13
N ARG A 343 14.60 -23.10 6.31
CA ARG A 343 15.00 -21.73 6.69
C ARG A 343 13.94 -20.73 6.26
N PHE A 344 13.71 -19.73 7.11
CA PHE A 344 12.80 -18.63 6.85
C PHE A 344 13.54 -17.31 6.66
N THR A 345 13.06 -16.52 5.72
CA THR A 345 13.40 -15.10 5.58
C THR A 345 12.09 -14.32 5.60
N TRP A 346 11.79 -13.67 6.70
CA TRP A 346 10.62 -12.82 6.89
C TRP A 346 10.89 -11.39 6.45
N LYS A 347 9.82 -10.66 6.09
CA LYS A 347 9.86 -9.29 5.56
C LYS A 347 10.79 -9.22 4.36
N LEU A 348 10.59 -10.17 3.45
CA LEU A 348 11.40 -10.31 2.24
C LEU A 348 11.35 -9.00 1.44
N ARG A 349 12.51 -8.47 1.07
CA ARG A 349 12.67 -7.14 0.42
C ARG A 349 12.09 -5.99 1.24
N ASP A 350 12.07 -6.12 2.58
CA ASP A 350 11.46 -5.19 3.54
C ASP A 350 9.93 -5.03 3.41
N ILE A 351 9.25 -5.90 2.64
CA ILE A 351 7.80 -5.83 2.47
C ILE A 351 7.10 -6.34 3.72
N TYR A 352 6.54 -5.39 4.45
CA TYR A 352 5.72 -5.57 5.63
C TYR A 352 4.87 -4.34 5.85
N PHE A 353 3.56 -4.50 5.89
CA PHE A 353 2.60 -3.48 6.27
C PHE A 353 1.81 -4.02 7.48
N PRO A 354 1.80 -3.33 8.62
CA PRO A 354 0.93 -3.70 9.72
C PRO A 354 -0.54 -3.49 9.35
N PRO A 355 -1.48 -4.21 9.97
CA PRO A 355 -2.89 -3.96 9.73
C PRO A 355 -3.31 -2.63 10.36
N ALA A 356 -4.33 -2.00 9.79
CA ALA A 356 -4.91 -0.77 10.32
C ALA A 356 -6.41 -0.94 10.57
N GLU A 357 -6.87 -0.36 11.67
CA GLU A 357 -8.29 -0.30 12.01
C GLU A 357 -8.61 0.97 12.79
N THR A 358 -9.54 1.77 12.27
CA THR A 358 -10.18 2.86 12.99
C THR A 358 -11.67 2.55 13.09
N SER A 359 -12.24 2.62 14.29
CA SER A 359 -13.68 2.35 14.48
C SER A 359 -14.53 3.25 13.57
N PRO A 360 -15.57 2.73 12.90
CA PRO A 360 -16.55 3.54 12.17
C PRO A 360 -17.21 4.64 13.02
N GLU A 361 -17.30 4.44 14.33
CA GLU A 361 -17.86 5.42 15.29
C GLU A 361 -16.82 6.48 15.70
N HIS A 362 -15.56 6.36 15.27
CA HIS A 362 -14.56 7.37 15.60
C HIS A 362 -14.97 8.75 15.06
N PRO A 363 -14.79 9.85 15.82
CA PRO A 363 -15.23 11.18 15.39
C PRO A 363 -14.70 11.63 14.03
N PHE A 364 -13.51 11.18 13.62
CA PHE A 364 -12.97 11.47 12.29
C PHE A 364 -13.79 10.79 11.18
N MET A 365 -14.23 9.55 11.38
CA MET A 365 -15.11 8.86 10.42
C MET A 365 -16.44 9.59 10.27
N GLN A 366 -17.00 10.08 11.38
CA GLN A 366 -18.24 10.87 11.37
C GLN A 366 -18.04 12.22 10.64
N SER A 367 -16.86 12.81 10.71
CA SER A 367 -16.53 14.01 9.91
C SER A 367 -16.53 13.71 8.41
N LEU A 368 -16.00 12.56 7.99
CA LEU A 368 -15.98 12.13 6.60
C LEU A 368 -17.39 11.81 6.08
N VAL A 369 -18.20 11.12 6.87
CA VAL A 369 -19.62 10.85 6.55
C VAL A 369 -20.37 12.15 6.29
N ALA A 370 -20.28 13.11 7.22
CA ALA A 370 -20.96 14.38 7.05
C ALA A 370 -20.40 15.22 5.88
N ALA A 371 -19.11 15.12 5.58
CA ALA A 371 -18.50 15.78 4.41
C ALA A 371 -19.04 15.20 3.10
N LEU A 372 -19.19 13.86 3.01
CA LEU A 372 -19.81 13.19 1.85
C LEU A 372 -21.24 13.66 1.65
N GLU A 373 -22.08 13.65 2.69
CA GLU A 373 -23.46 14.11 2.62
C GLU A 373 -23.57 15.57 2.13
N LYS A 374 -22.71 16.45 2.66
CA LYS A 374 -22.66 17.86 2.24
C LYS A 374 -22.18 18.06 0.81
N ALA A 375 -21.30 17.16 0.33
CA ALA A 375 -20.85 17.14 -1.07
C ALA A 375 -21.87 16.45 -2.01
N GLY A 376 -23.03 16.04 -1.51
CA GLY A 376 -24.08 15.36 -2.28
C GLY A 376 -23.72 13.92 -2.67
N GLN A 377 -22.80 13.29 -1.95
CA GLN A 377 -22.39 11.90 -2.12
C GLN A 377 -23.04 10.99 -1.07
N GLU A 378 -23.31 9.75 -1.46
CA GLU A 378 -23.83 8.73 -0.52
C GLU A 378 -22.68 8.15 0.30
N PRO A 379 -22.67 8.28 1.65
CA PRO A 379 -21.61 7.72 2.47
C PRO A 379 -21.63 6.19 2.45
N ARG A 380 -20.46 5.60 2.21
CA ARG A 380 -20.21 4.16 2.32
C ARG A 380 -18.98 3.95 3.16
N ILE A 381 -19.07 3.03 4.13
CA ILE A 381 -17.92 2.61 4.95
C ILE A 381 -17.64 1.16 4.62
N GLU A 382 -16.44 0.90 4.10
CA GLU A 382 -16.01 -0.40 3.61
C GLU A 382 -14.58 -0.68 4.10
N ALA A 383 -14.05 -1.88 3.87
CA ALA A 383 -12.65 -2.18 4.14
C ALA A 383 -11.82 -2.10 2.85
N PHE A 384 -10.57 -1.69 2.99
CA PHE A 384 -9.59 -1.72 1.90
C PHE A 384 -8.94 -3.09 1.83
N THR A 385 -8.95 -3.71 0.67
CA THR A 385 -8.43 -5.08 0.46
C THR A 385 -7.01 -5.13 -0.09
N ALA A 386 -6.33 -3.98 -0.12
CA ALA A 386 -4.91 -3.85 -0.40
C ALA A 386 -4.19 -3.28 0.83
N ALA A 387 -2.88 -3.13 0.77
CA ALA A 387 -2.11 -2.40 1.77
C ALA A 387 -2.00 -0.93 1.34
N SER A 388 -1.81 -0.04 2.31
CA SER A 388 -1.60 1.37 2.07
C SER A 388 -0.70 2.01 3.13
N GLU A 389 -0.42 3.28 2.95
CA GLU A 389 0.31 4.09 3.93
C GLU A 389 -0.44 4.24 5.28
N LEU A 390 -1.75 3.95 5.35
CA LEU A 390 -2.52 3.98 6.60
C LEU A 390 -1.93 3.06 7.66
N ALA A 391 -1.35 1.94 7.25
CA ALA A 391 -0.65 0.97 8.10
C ALA A 391 0.35 1.64 9.06
N TRP A 392 1.14 2.57 8.55
CA TRP A 392 2.21 3.23 9.33
C TRP A 392 1.66 4.22 10.36
N TYR A 393 0.57 4.90 10.05
CA TYR A 393 -0.12 5.77 11.00
C TYR A 393 -0.78 4.96 12.12
N ALA A 394 -1.41 3.85 11.77
CA ALA A 394 -2.00 2.92 12.74
C ALA A 394 -0.94 2.31 13.67
N GLU A 395 0.27 1.98 13.16
CA GLU A 395 1.39 1.44 13.96
C GLU A 395 1.80 2.41 15.09
N VAL A 396 1.67 3.71 14.87
CA VAL A 396 1.98 4.75 15.89
C VAL A 396 0.74 5.29 16.60
N GLY A 397 -0.43 4.66 16.40
CA GLY A 397 -1.67 4.99 17.11
C GLY A 397 -2.41 6.22 16.59
N ILE A 398 -2.14 6.67 15.37
CA ILE A 398 -2.85 7.75 14.71
C ILE A 398 -4.05 7.18 13.95
N PRO A 399 -5.30 7.56 14.29
CA PRO A 399 -6.49 7.11 13.59
C PRO A 399 -6.54 7.69 12.17
N GLY A 400 -7.11 6.92 11.22
CA GLY A 400 -7.22 7.38 9.85
C GLY A 400 -8.22 6.60 9.02
N ALA A 401 -8.35 7.03 7.79
CA ALA A 401 -9.10 6.34 6.75
C ALA A 401 -8.41 6.50 5.40
N ILE A 402 -8.67 5.55 4.54
CA ILE A 402 -8.35 5.62 3.12
C ILE A 402 -9.59 6.19 2.42
N PHE A 403 -9.41 7.20 1.57
CA PHE A 403 -10.49 7.81 0.82
C PHE A 403 -9.94 8.59 -0.37
N GLY A 404 -10.38 8.25 -1.56
CA GLY A 404 -10.02 9.00 -2.76
C GLY A 404 -10.82 8.61 -4.01
N PRO A 405 -10.52 9.29 -5.13
CA PRO A 405 -11.17 9.05 -6.41
C PRO A 405 -10.56 7.81 -7.09
N GLY A 406 -11.28 7.23 -8.05
CA GLY A 406 -10.83 6.04 -8.77
C GLY A 406 -11.17 4.75 -8.04
N ARG A 407 -10.84 3.64 -8.64
CA ARG A 407 -11.11 2.29 -8.13
C ARG A 407 -9.84 1.47 -8.12
N ILE A 408 -9.59 0.72 -7.07
CA ILE A 408 -8.44 -0.18 -6.96
C ILE A 408 -8.38 -1.20 -8.12
N ALA A 409 -9.52 -1.59 -8.68
CA ALA A 409 -9.59 -2.48 -9.84
C ALA A 409 -9.03 -1.88 -11.15
N GLN A 410 -8.76 -0.56 -11.19
CA GLN A 410 -8.14 0.14 -12.31
C GLN A 410 -6.64 0.33 -12.09
N ALA A 411 -6.18 0.23 -10.84
CA ALA A 411 -4.77 0.28 -10.50
C ALA A 411 -4.00 -0.86 -11.17
N HIS A 412 -2.72 -0.64 -11.46
CA HIS A 412 -1.78 -1.65 -11.98
C HIS A 412 -2.19 -2.29 -13.34
N SER A 413 -3.19 -1.73 -14.02
CA SER A 413 -3.67 -2.24 -15.32
C SER A 413 -3.34 -1.28 -16.48
N PRO A 414 -3.28 -1.77 -17.74
CA PRO A 414 -3.27 -0.89 -18.90
C PRO A 414 -4.52 -0.01 -18.97
N ASP A 415 -4.38 1.16 -19.59
CA ASP A 415 -5.45 2.16 -19.70
C ASP A 415 -6.06 2.55 -18.34
N GLU A 416 -5.19 2.68 -17.33
CA GLU A 416 -5.58 3.22 -16.03
C GLU A 416 -6.15 4.62 -16.19
N TYR A 417 -7.23 4.91 -15.47
CA TYR A 417 -7.91 6.20 -15.48
C TYR A 417 -8.62 6.49 -14.16
N VAL A 418 -8.96 7.76 -14.00
CA VAL A 418 -9.90 8.22 -12.96
C VAL A 418 -11.00 9.06 -13.60
N ASP A 419 -12.24 8.90 -13.13
CA ASP A 419 -13.37 9.70 -13.61
C ASP A 419 -13.25 11.15 -13.08
N LEU A 420 -13.42 12.15 -13.94
CA LEU A 420 -13.29 13.57 -13.57
C LEU A 420 -14.30 13.98 -12.49
N ASP A 421 -15.51 13.43 -12.52
CA ASP A 421 -16.52 13.69 -11.49
C ASP A 421 -16.08 13.16 -10.12
N GLN A 422 -15.37 12.03 -10.08
CA GLN A 422 -14.83 11.50 -8.83
C GLN A 422 -13.65 12.35 -8.30
N LEU A 423 -12.79 12.88 -9.18
CA LEU A 423 -11.75 13.83 -8.78
C LEU A 423 -12.37 15.06 -8.10
N HIS A 424 -13.39 15.64 -8.72
CA HIS A 424 -14.06 16.81 -8.18
C HIS A 424 -14.76 16.52 -6.85
N ALA A 425 -15.50 15.41 -6.77
CA ALA A 425 -16.18 15.00 -5.55
C ALA A 425 -15.20 14.71 -4.41
N ALA A 426 -14.09 13.99 -4.67
CA ALA A 426 -13.06 13.71 -3.68
C ALA A 426 -12.44 14.99 -3.14
N CYS A 427 -12.08 15.94 -4.02
CA CYS A 427 -11.55 17.24 -3.62
C CYS A 427 -12.52 17.99 -2.69
N SER A 428 -13.82 18.02 -3.04
CA SER A 428 -14.89 18.64 -2.23
C SER A 428 -15.00 18.01 -0.85
N VAL A 429 -15.01 16.68 -0.79
CA VAL A 429 -15.09 15.94 0.48
C VAL A 429 -13.84 16.19 1.34
N MET A 430 -12.65 16.18 0.76
CA MET A 430 -11.40 16.46 1.48
C MET A 430 -11.39 17.85 2.09
N ALA A 431 -11.85 18.88 1.35
CA ALA A 431 -11.93 20.25 1.86
C ALA A 431 -12.93 20.37 3.03
N LEU A 432 -14.13 19.78 2.88
CA LEU A 432 -15.15 19.76 3.92
C LEU A 432 -14.71 18.98 5.17
N ALA A 433 -14.08 17.82 4.97
CA ALA A 433 -13.59 16.97 6.06
C ALA A 433 -12.48 17.69 6.86
N ALA A 434 -11.57 18.39 6.18
CA ALA A 434 -10.54 19.17 6.84
C ALA A 434 -11.15 20.28 7.71
N ALA A 435 -12.15 21.00 7.19
CA ALA A 435 -12.83 22.05 7.96
C ALA A 435 -13.62 21.48 9.15
N ALA A 436 -14.27 20.32 8.98
CA ALA A 436 -15.01 19.65 10.05
C ALA A 436 -14.07 19.11 11.14
N TRP A 437 -12.93 18.53 10.77
CA TRP A 437 -12.00 17.94 11.72
C TRP A 437 -11.11 18.98 12.41
N CYS A 438 -10.44 19.83 11.63
CA CYS A 438 -9.55 20.86 12.18
C CYS A 438 -10.32 21.99 12.89
N GLY A 439 -11.61 22.11 12.62
CA GLY A 439 -12.44 23.23 13.08
C GLY A 439 -12.22 24.49 12.25
N VAL A 440 -13.23 25.35 12.23
CA VAL A 440 -13.17 26.68 11.59
C VAL A 440 -12.89 27.73 12.66
N ALA A 441 -11.90 28.60 12.39
CA ALA A 441 -11.56 29.65 13.30
C ALA A 441 -12.66 30.76 13.34
N SER A 442 -13.06 31.14 14.51
CA SER A 442 -13.89 32.35 14.70
C SER A 442 -13.02 33.60 14.52
N PHE A 443 -13.34 34.44 13.58
CA PHE A 443 -12.72 35.79 13.44
C PHE A 443 -13.35 36.79 14.38
#